data_7c464b45dffebf88869f0ffa34f7203e
#
_entry.id   7c464b45dffebf88869f0ffa34f7203e
#
_cell.length_a   1.000
_cell.length_b   1.000
_cell.length_c   1.000
_cell.angle_alpha   90.00
_cell.angle_beta   90.00
_cell.angle_gamma   90.00
#
_symmetry.space_group_name_H-M   'P 1'
#
loop_
_entity.id
_entity.type
_entity.pdbx_description
1 polymer ?
#
loop_
_entity_poly.entity_id
_entity_poly.type
_entity_poly.pdbx_seq_one_letter_code
_entity_poly.pdbx_strand_id
1 'polypeptide(L)'
;MAELEVDRLTKFFGGLRAVSEFHLTLQEGELVGLIGPNGAGKTTVFNLITGMIPPSAGEVRFRGDSIVGLPPYRIFQKGMARTFQNIRLFKEATVLDNVLVGLDSRPKYGSFHAAFRTGHLSGAEVKLKSEALDILETVGLREREGELARNLPYGAQRRLELARALAGRPRLLLLDEPAAGMNPAEVQEMVRLIRDLKERYGLTVLLIEHQMGVVMNLCPRIVVMDFGEIIAEGSPVEIQRNPRVLEAYLGKGAVA
;
A
#
# COMPACT_ATOMS: atom_id res chain seq x y z
N MET A 1 -15.70 -12.90 0.84
CA MET A 1 -16.46 -11.65 0.59
C MET A 1 -15.50 -10.68 -0.08
N ALA A 2 -15.96 -9.89 -1.06
CA ALA A 2 -15.09 -8.91 -1.69
C ALA A 2 -14.66 -7.84 -0.68
N GLU A 3 -13.34 -7.63 -0.54
CA GLU A 3 -12.75 -6.59 0.30
C GLU A 3 -12.72 -5.25 -0.43
N LEU A 4 -12.38 -5.28 -1.73
CA LEU A 4 -12.40 -4.12 -2.63
C LEU A 4 -13.07 -4.48 -3.94
N GLU A 5 -13.97 -3.64 -4.40
CA GLU A 5 -14.58 -3.72 -5.73
C GLU A 5 -14.38 -2.39 -6.45
N VAL A 6 -13.80 -2.45 -7.63
CA VAL A 6 -13.60 -1.31 -8.54
C VAL A 6 -14.35 -1.62 -9.82
N ASP A 7 -15.31 -0.79 -10.19
CA ASP A 7 -16.14 -0.97 -11.38
C ASP A 7 -15.99 0.20 -12.33
N ARG A 8 -15.52 -0.07 -13.55
CA ARG A 8 -15.35 0.86 -14.67
C ARG A 8 -14.72 2.20 -14.29
N LEU A 9 -13.72 2.14 -13.38
CA LEU A 9 -13.04 3.32 -12.88
C LEU A 9 -12.31 4.03 -14.01
N THR A 10 -12.64 5.30 -14.24
CA THR A 10 -12.13 6.07 -15.36
C THR A 10 -11.59 7.42 -14.87
N LYS A 11 -10.46 7.86 -15.43
CA LYS A 11 -9.85 9.16 -15.14
C LYS A 11 -9.36 9.86 -16.38
N PHE A 12 -9.83 11.10 -16.54
CA PHE A 12 -9.30 12.04 -17.52
C PHE A 12 -8.48 13.14 -16.83
N PHE A 13 -7.37 13.52 -17.43
CA PHE A 13 -6.62 14.73 -17.13
C PHE A 13 -6.60 15.61 -18.40
N GLY A 14 -7.46 16.63 -18.42
CA GLY A 14 -7.72 17.36 -19.67
C GLY A 14 -8.22 16.40 -20.76
N GLY A 15 -7.54 16.35 -21.89
CA GLY A 15 -7.86 15.42 -23.00
C GLY A 15 -7.24 14.02 -22.88
N LEU A 16 -6.36 13.79 -21.87
CA LEU A 16 -5.69 12.50 -21.71
C LEU A 16 -6.53 11.55 -20.84
N ARG A 17 -6.89 10.38 -21.34
CA ARG A 17 -7.51 9.29 -20.60
C ARG A 17 -6.42 8.44 -19.92
N ALA A 18 -6.13 8.74 -18.66
CA ALA A 18 -5.06 8.07 -17.90
C ALA A 18 -5.48 6.71 -17.32
N VAL A 19 -6.79 6.50 -17.10
CA VAL A 19 -7.38 5.21 -16.70
C VAL A 19 -8.70 5.06 -17.44
N SER A 20 -8.92 3.90 -18.01
CA SER A 20 -10.07 3.58 -18.87
C SER A 20 -10.78 2.34 -18.35
N GLU A 21 -11.99 2.52 -17.85
CA GLU A 21 -12.88 1.43 -17.42
C GLU A 21 -12.18 0.32 -16.60
N PHE A 22 -11.24 0.73 -15.73
CA PHE A 22 -10.50 -0.20 -14.89
C PHE A 22 -11.46 -0.92 -13.94
N HIS A 23 -11.35 -2.23 -13.87
CA HIS A 23 -12.12 -3.07 -12.96
C HIS A 23 -11.21 -4.00 -12.18
N LEU A 24 -11.48 -4.20 -10.91
CA LEU A 24 -10.73 -5.08 -10.03
C LEU A 24 -11.61 -5.51 -8.87
N THR A 25 -11.61 -6.79 -8.56
CA THR A 25 -12.19 -7.30 -7.32
C THR A 25 -11.10 -7.98 -6.50
N LEU A 26 -10.90 -7.57 -5.26
CA LEU A 26 -10.02 -8.24 -4.31
C LEU A 26 -10.87 -8.99 -3.28
N GLN A 27 -10.56 -10.26 -3.08
CA GLN A 27 -11.15 -11.05 -1.99
C GLN A 27 -10.39 -10.81 -0.68
N GLU A 28 -11.06 -11.00 0.45
CA GLU A 28 -10.43 -10.91 1.77
C GLU A 28 -9.22 -11.86 1.86
N GLY A 29 -8.09 -11.36 2.36
CA GLY A 29 -6.83 -12.11 2.47
C GLY A 29 -6.10 -12.36 1.16
N GLU A 30 -6.55 -11.79 0.05
CA GLU A 30 -5.87 -11.94 -1.24
C GLU A 30 -4.64 -11.03 -1.35
N LEU A 31 -3.64 -11.45 -2.13
CA LEU A 31 -2.50 -10.62 -2.51
C LEU A 31 -2.44 -10.56 -4.03
N VAL A 32 -2.60 -9.36 -4.58
CA VAL A 32 -2.64 -9.10 -6.02
C VAL A 32 -1.56 -8.10 -6.41
N GLY A 33 -0.83 -8.40 -7.47
CA GLY A 33 0.11 -7.47 -8.10
C GLY A 33 -0.55 -6.68 -9.23
N LEU A 34 -0.38 -5.37 -9.23
CA LEU A 34 -0.75 -4.48 -10.33
C LEU A 34 0.52 -4.00 -11.02
N ILE A 35 0.79 -4.51 -12.21
CA ILE A 35 2.03 -4.25 -12.95
C ILE A 35 1.74 -3.57 -14.30
N GLY A 36 2.79 -3.17 -14.99
CA GLY A 36 2.71 -2.55 -16.31
C GLY A 36 3.86 -1.58 -16.55
N PRO A 37 4.09 -1.12 -17.78
CA PRO A 37 5.11 -0.16 -18.12
C PRO A 37 4.96 1.18 -17.35
N ASN A 38 6.00 2.01 -17.39
CA ASN A 38 5.91 3.38 -16.87
C ASN A 38 4.86 4.17 -17.65
N GLY A 39 4.00 4.90 -16.94
CA GLY A 39 2.89 5.62 -17.58
C GLY A 39 1.64 4.78 -17.83
N ALA A 40 1.60 3.47 -17.52
CA ALA A 40 0.43 2.62 -17.70
C ALA A 40 -0.82 3.02 -16.87
N GLY A 41 -0.68 3.93 -15.90
CA GLY A 41 -1.81 4.40 -15.08
C GLY A 41 -1.90 3.81 -13.68
N LYS A 42 -0.98 2.91 -13.27
CA LYS A 42 -1.00 2.20 -11.97
C LYS A 42 -1.11 3.14 -10.75
N THR A 43 -0.23 4.12 -10.65
CA THR A 43 -0.26 5.12 -9.55
C THR A 43 -1.53 5.96 -9.59
N THR A 44 -2.09 6.21 -10.79
CA THR A 44 -3.38 6.88 -10.94
C THR A 44 -4.51 6.03 -10.34
N VAL A 45 -4.53 4.73 -10.61
CA VAL A 45 -5.48 3.79 -10.00
C VAL A 45 -5.38 3.82 -8.47
N PHE A 46 -4.18 3.77 -7.90
CA PHE A 46 -3.98 3.89 -6.45
C PHE A 46 -4.50 5.22 -5.90
N ASN A 47 -4.23 6.33 -6.61
CA ASN A 47 -4.71 7.65 -6.20
C ASN A 47 -6.24 7.74 -6.22
N LEU A 48 -6.90 7.11 -7.18
CA LEU A 48 -8.36 7.02 -7.28
C LEU A 48 -8.96 6.20 -6.14
N ILE A 49 -8.43 4.99 -5.89
CA ILE A 49 -8.90 4.08 -4.84
C ILE A 49 -8.73 4.71 -3.45
N THR A 50 -7.64 5.45 -3.22
CA THR A 50 -7.34 6.07 -1.93
C THR A 50 -7.90 7.47 -1.74
N GLY A 51 -8.73 7.96 -2.69
CA GLY A 51 -9.38 9.26 -2.59
C GLY A 51 -8.43 10.46 -2.71
N MET A 52 -7.19 10.25 -3.16
CA MET A 52 -6.22 11.32 -3.41
C MET A 52 -6.63 12.21 -4.59
N ILE A 53 -7.32 11.62 -5.56
CA ILE A 53 -7.94 12.32 -6.69
C ILE A 53 -9.34 11.73 -6.94
N PRO A 54 -10.33 12.53 -7.35
CA PRO A 54 -11.65 12.03 -7.69
C PRO A 54 -11.62 11.32 -9.06
N PRO A 55 -12.38 10.25 -9.24
CA PRO A 55 -12.60 9.63 -10.55
C PRO A 55 -13.43 10.56 -11.46
N SER A 56 -13.31 10.37 -12.77
CA SER A 56 -14.18 11.00 -13.77
C SER A 56 -15.46 10.21 -13.97
N ALA A 57 -15.38 8.87 -13.81
CA ALA A 57 -16.52 7.94 -13.85
C ALA A 57 -16.13 6.64 -13.14
N GLY A 58 -17.11 5.79 -12.86
CA GLY A 58 -16.94 4.51 -12.20
C GLY A 58 -17.15 4.56 -10.70
N GLU A 59 -17.01 3.42 -10.06
CA GLU A 59 -17.32 3.21 -8.65
C GLU A 59 -16.18 2.49 -7.95
N VAL A 60 -15.96 2.80 -6.67
CA VAL A 60 -15.05 2.07 -5.78
C VAL A 60 -15.78 1.75 -4.51
N ARG A 61 -15.88 0.47 -4.18
CA ARG A 61 -16.51 -0.01 -2.95
C ARG A 61 -15.50 -0.76 -2.10
N PHE A 62 -15.45 -0.41 -0.85
CA PHE A 62 -14.66 -1.10 0.16
C PHE A 62 -15.61 -1.77 1.14
N ARG A 63 -15.60 -3.12 1.16
CA ARG A 63 -16.50 -3.95 1.95
C ARG A 63 -17.98 -3.63 1.73
N GLY A 64 -18.35 -3.42 0.46
CA GLY A 64 -19.70 -3.08 0.03
C GLY A 64 -20.07 -1.60 0.11
N ASP A 65 -19.35 -0.80 0.91
CA ASP A 65 -19.60 0.64 1.02
C ASP A 65 -18.89 1.42 -0.09
N SER A 66 -19.62 2.34 -0.75
CA SER A 66 -18.98 3.31 -1.65
C SER A 66 -17.98 4.20 -0.89
N ILE A 67 -16.80 4.39 -1.47
CA ILE A 67 -15.77 5.28 -0.93
C ILE A 67 -15.43 6.45 -1.88
N VAL A 68 -16.13 6.53 -3.02
CA VAL A 68 -15.95 7.64 -3.97
C VAL A 68 -16.32 8.96 -3.30
N GLY A 69 -15.45 9.96 -3.44
CA GLY A 69 -15.65 11.29 -2.84
C GLY A 69 -15.28 11.38 -1.35
N LEU A 70 -14.92 10.28 -0.71
CA LEU A 70 -14.39 10.34 0.65
C LEU A 70 -12.94 10.86 0.63
N PRO A 71 -12.56 11.73 1.58
CA PRO A 71 -11.18 12.16 1.71
C PRO A 71 -10.30 11.01 2.25
N PRO A 72 -8.97 11.02 1.93
CA PRO A 72 -8.05 9.92 2.27
C PRO A 72 -8.06 9.49 3.73
N TYR A 73 -8.17 10.44 4.67
CA TYR A 73 -8.20 10.10 6.09
C TYR A 73 -9.45 9.28 6.49
N ARG A 74 -10.60 9.50 5.84
CA ARG A 74 -11.82 8.70 6.07
C ARG A 74 -11.67 7.29 5.52
N ILE A 75 -11.03 7.16 4.36
CA ILE A 75 -10.72 5.85 3.76
C ILE A 75 -9.75 5.08 4.66
N PHE A 76 -8.72 5.75 5.19
CA PHE A 76 -7.81 5.17 6.17
C PHE A 76 -8.55 4.69 7.44
N GLN A 77 -9.46 5.51 7.98
CA GLN A 77 -10.26 5.16 9.15
C GLN A 77 -11.21 3.97 8.91
N LYS A 78 -11.60 3.71 7.66
CA LYS A 78 -12.37 2.52 7.29
C LYS A 78 -11.51 1.25 7.25
N GLY A 79 -10.18 1.36 7.31
CA GLY A 79 -9.25 0.23 7.33
C GLY A 79 -8.50 0.00 6.01
N MET A 80 -8.34 1.02 5.19
CA MET A 80 -7.49 0.96 3.99
C MET A 80 -6.26 1.85 4.19
N ALA A 81 -5.06 1.25 4.24
CA ALA A 81 -3.81 2.00 4.34
C ALA A 81 -3.00 1.92 3.05
N ARG A 82 -2.13 2.90 2.83
CA ARG A 82 -1.21 2.96 1.68
C ARG A 82 0.17 3.41 2.10
N THR A 83 1.20 2.76 1.55
CA THR A 83 2.56 3.30 1.47
C THR A 83 2.73 4.10 0.18
N PHE A 84 3.78 4.90 0.07
CA PHE A 84 4.01 5.75 -1.09
C PHE A 84 5.37 5.42 -1.72
N GLN A 85 5.48 5.62 -3.04
CA GLN A 85 6.74 5.46 -3.76
C GLN A 85 7.87 6.30 -3.13
N ASN A 86 7.60 7.56 -2.81
CA ASN A 86 8.49 8.40 -2.03
C ASN A 86 8.15 8.27 -0.54
N ILE A 87 9.12 7.89 0.28
CA ILE A 87 8.96 7.71 1.73
C ILE A 87 8.39 8.98 2.38
N ARG A 88 7.26 8.85 3.07
CA ARG A 88 6.56 9.95 3.75
C ARG A 88 6.60 9.79 5.26
N LEU A 89 7.80 9.79 5.84
CA LEU A 89 8.00 9.77 7.29
C LEU A 89 8.06 11.17 7.89
N PHE A 90 7.70 11.28 9.15
CA PHE A 90 8.01 12.44 9.97
C PHE A 90 9.50 12.37 10.35
N LYS A 91 10.35 12.99 9.53
CA LYS A 91 11.81 12.84 9.57
C LYS A 91 12.42 13.31 10.88
N GLU A 92 11.85 14.35 11.50
CA GLU A 92 12.30 14.93 12.76
C GLU A 92 11.66 14.28 13.99
N ALA A 93 10.77 13.32 13.81
CA ALA A 93 10.19 12.50 14.85
C ALA A 93 10.98 11.19 15.02
N THR A 94 10.86 10.57 16.20
CA THR A 94 11.46 9.27 16.45
C THR A 94 10.77 8.16 15.67
N VAL A 95 11.40 7.00 15.62
CA VAL A 95 10.83 5.76 15.07
C VAL A 95 9.52 5.43 15.78
N LEU A 96 9.51 5.51 17.12
CA LEU A 96 8.33 5.28 17.92
C LEU A 96 7.22 6.30 17.63
N ASP A 97 7.54 7.60 17.59
CA ASP A 97 6.55 8.65 17.34
C ASP A 97 5.88 8.50 15.96
N ASN A 98 6.63 8.08 14.94
CA ASN A 98 6.04 7.79 13.61
C ASN A 98 4.95 6.71 13.68
N VAL A 99 5.12 5.68 14.49
CA VAL A 99 4.10 4.63 14.68
C VAL A 99 2.95 5.12 15.54
N LEU A 100 3.23 5.87 16.61
CA LEU A 100 2.21 6.45 17.50
C LEU A 100 1.22 7.35 16.74
N VAL A 101 1.70 8.16 15.78
CA VAL A 101 0.83 8.96 14.91
C VAL A 101 -0.14 8.07 14.10
N GLY A 102 0.31 6.91 13.63
CA GLY A 102 -0.57 5.94 12.97
C GLY A 102 -1.65 5.38 13.90
N LEU A 103 -1.30 5.10 15.15
CA LEU A 103 -2.23 4.62 16.18
C LEU A 103 -3.28 5.66 16.57
N ASP A 104 -2.90 6.93 16.71
CA ASP A 104 -3.79 8.03 17.12
C ASP A 104 -4.83 8.38 16.05
N SER A 105 -4.57 8.03 14.78
CA SER A 105 -5.51 8.26 13.67
C SER A 105 -6.78 7.40 13.74
N ARG A 106 -6.88 6.46 14.68
CA ARG A 106 -8.05 5.58 14.86
C ARG A 106 -9.22 6.32 15.48
N PRO A 107 -10.47 6.02 15.05
CA PRO A 107 -11.66 6.74 15.53
C PRO A 107 -11.88 6.72 17.06
N LYS A 108 -11.32 5.73 17.76
CA LYS A 108 -11.50 5.55 19.22
C LYS A 108 -10.50 6.36 20.08
N TYR A 109 -9.46 6.93 19.49
CA TYR A 109 -8.42 7.65 20.21
C TYR A 109 -8.36 9.14 19.85
N GLY A 110 -9.27 9.63 19.00
CA GLY A 110 -9.27 11.00 18.52
C GLY A 110 -9.35 12.05 19.62
N SER A 111 -8.49 13.07 19.52
CA SER A 111 -8.56 14.41 20.13
C SER A 111 -8.47 14.55 21.66
N PHE A 112 -8.56 13.51 22.46
CA PHE A 112 -8.49 13.64 23.93
C PHE A 112 -7.05 13.79 24.46
N HIS A 113 -6.02 13.38 23.68
CA HIS A 113 -4.63 13.38 24.14
C HIS A 113 -3.90 14.72 23.99
N ALA A 114 -4.42 15.67 23.25
CA ALA A 114 -3.78 16.98 23.08
C ALA A 114 -4.00 17.93 24.27
N ALA A 115 -4.95 17.65 25.17
CA ALA A 115 -5.40 18.60 26.19
C ALA A 115 -4.75 18.43 27.58
N PHE A 116 -4.14 17.29 27.89
CA PHE A 116 -3.61 17.05 29.24
C PHE A 116 -2.17 16.49 29.22
N ARG A 117 -1.20 17.40 29.07
CA ARG A 117 0.20 17.16 29.49
C ARG A 117 0.31 17.25 31.02
N THR A 118 -0.31 16.33 31.75
CA THR A 118 -0.04 16.11 33.14
C THR A 118 0.94 14.95 33.30
N GLY A 119 2.01 15.10 34.04
CA GLY A 119 3.20 14.24 34.11
C GLY A 119 3.03 12.79 34.60
N HIS A 120 1.83 12.23 34.51
CA HIS A 120 1.56 10.79 34.64
C HIS A 120 1.00 10.28 33.33
N LEU A 121 1.73 9.34 32.68
CA LEU A 121 1.24 8.59 31.53
C LEU A 121 -0.10 7.94 31.92
N SER A 122 -1.17 8.26 31.20
CA SER A 122 -2.45 7.60 31.40
C SER A 122 -2.32 6.12 31.02
N GLY A 123 -3.10 5.23 31.61
CA GLY A 123 -3.07 3.80 31.24
C GLY A 123 -3.31 3.58 29.72
N ALA A 124 -3.97 4.52 29.05
CA ALA A 124 -4.18 4.51 27.61
C ALA A 124 -2.86 4.78 26.84
N GLU A 125 -2.03 5.72 27.30
CA GLU A 125 -0.73 6.02 26.68
C GLU A 125 0.25 4.86 26.82
N VAL A 126 0.29 4.21 27.98
CA VAL A 126 1.10 3.00 28.22
C VAL A 126 0.69 1.90 27.23
N LYS A 127 -0.62 1.69 27.03
CA LYS A 127 -1.14 0.70 26.09
C LYS A 127 -0.78 1.02 24.63
N LEU A 128 -0.93 2.29 24.21
CA LEU A 128 -0.55 2.74 22.88
C LEU A 128 0.95 2.57 22.63
N LYS A 129 1.78 2.92 23.61
CA LYS A 129 3.23 2.71 23.51
C LYS A 129 3.58 1.23 23.38
N SER A 130 2.98 0.37 24.19
CA SER A 130 3.17 -1.09 24.08
C SER A 130 2.80 -1.60 22.70
N GLU A 131 1.63 -1.20 22.18
CA GLU A 131 1.18 -1.59 20.85
C GLU A 131 2.13 -1.08 19.73
N ALA A 132 2.63 0.15 19.85
CA ALA A 132 3.61 0.68 18.90
C ALA A 132 4.92 -0.13 18.93
N LEU A 133 5.39 -0.52 20.09
CA LEU A 133 6.58 -1.35 20.26
C LEU A 133 6.41 -2.75 19.67
N ASP A 134 5.23 -3.35 19.81
CA ASP A 134 4.92 -4.66 19.21
C ASP A 134 4.90 -4.59 17.68
N ILE A 135 4.41 -3.49 17.12
CA ILE A 135 4.48 -3.25 15.67
C ILE A 135 5.94 -3.06 15.23
N LEU A 136 6.74 -2.27 15.97
CA LEU A 136 8.16 -2.06 15.67
C LEU A 136 8.96 -3.37 15.76
N GLU A 137 8.65 -4.23 16.71
CA GLU A 137 9.23 -5.58 16.81
C GLU A 137 8.97 -6.39 15.54
N THR A 138 7.72 -6.36 15.06
CA THR A 138 7.31 -7.10 13.85
C THR A 138 8.07 -6.68 12.60
N VAL A 139 8.45 -5.40 12.49
CA VAL A 139 9.23 -4.89 11.36
C VAL A 139 10.74 -4.82 11.64
N GLY A 140 11.20 -5.34 12.81
CA GLY A 140 12.61 -5.37 13.19
C GLY A 140 13.22 -4.00 13.48
N LEU A 141 12.44 -3.09 14.10
CA LEU A 141 12.89 -1.72 14.42
C LEU A 141 12.78 -1.37 15.91
N ARG A 142 12.43 -2.33 16.78
CA ARG A 142 12.21 -2.08 18.21
C ARG A 142 13.42 -1.46 18.89
N GLU A 143 14.63 -1.97 18.65
CA GLU A 143 15.86 -1.47 19.26
C GLU A 143 16.23 -0.04 18.82
N ARG A 144 15.58 0.46 17.77
CA ARG A 144 15.77 1.80 17.22
C ARG A 144 14.64 2.77 17.58
N GLU A 145 13.79 2.44 18.55
CA GLU A 145 12.58 3.20 18.89
C GLU A 145 12.80 4.69 19.13
N GLY A 146 13.94 5.04 19.78
CA GLY A 146 14.33 6.42 20.11
C GLY A 146 15.12 7.14 19.01
N GLU A 147 15.49 6.46 17.93
CA GLU A 147 16.28 7.06 16.85
C GLU A 147 15.38 7.97 15.97
N LEU A 148 15.92 9.08 15.48
CA LEU A 148 15.19 9.94 14.53
C LEU A 148 15.03 9.21 13.19
N ALA A 149 13.82 9.27 12.61
CA ALA A 149 13.51 8.56 11.37
C ALA A 149 14.45 8.92 10.20
N ARG A 150 14.95 10.17 10.16
CA ARG A 150 15.93 10.61 9.14
C ARG A 150 17.27 9.89 9.20
N ASN A 151 17.65 9.38 10.37
CA ASN A 151 18.95 8.73 10.60
C ASN A 151 18.92 7.24 10.20
N LEU A 152 17.74 6.68 9.97
CA LEU A 152 17.60 5.29 9.55
C LEU A 152 18.20 5.07 8.14
N PRO A 153 18.85 3.92 7.89
CA PRO A 153 19.14 3.46 6.54
C PRO A 153 17.85 3.34 5.70
N TYR A 154 17.96 3.45 4.39
CA TYR A 154 16.82 3.48 3.48
C TYR A 154 15.85 2.30 3.67
N GLY A 155 16.34 1.07 3.72
CA GLY A 155 15.52 -0.13 3.95
C GLY A 155 14.78 -0.10 5.31
N ALA A 156 15.40 0.48 6.35
CA ALA A 156 14.76 0.65 7.66
C ALA A 156 13.67 1.74 7.62
N GLN A 157 13.88 2.82 6.83
CA GLN A 157 12.83 3.83 6.60
C GLN A 157 11.59 3.21 5.91
N ARG A 158 11.79 2.33 4.92
CA ARG A 158 10.69 1.58 4.27
C ARG A 158 9.95 0.69 5.26
N ARG A 159 10.68 -0.03 6.14
CA ARG A 159 10.06 -0.84 7.19
C ARG A 159 9.28 0.02 8.19
N LEU A 160 9.76 1.21 8.52
CA LEU A 160 9.03 2.16 9.38
C LEU A 160 7.75 2.69 8.71
N GLU A 161 7.78 2.92 7.39
CA GLU A 161 6.58 3.30 6.64
C GLU A 161 5.50 2.20 6.69
N LEU A 162 5.90 0.93 6.55
CA LEU A 162 5.01 -0.23 6.75
C LEU A 162 4.47 -0.27 8.19
N ALA A 163 5.32 -0.10 9.20
CA ALA A 163 4.91 -0.07 10.61
C ALA A 163 3.84 1.00 10.86
N ARG A 164 4.02 2.21 10.32
CA ARG A 164 3.05 3.29 10.44
C ARG A 164 1.72 2.98 9.73
N ALA A 165 1.76 2.33 8.57
CA ALA A 165 0.56 1.88 7.88
C ALA A 165 -0.19 0.81 8.69
N LEU A 166 0.52 -0.16 9.28
CA LEU A 166 -0.02 -1.22 10.14
C LEU A 166 -0.64 -0.66 11.42
N ALA A 167 -0.11 0.44 11.96
CA ALA A 167 -0.65 1.10 13.14
C ALA A 167 -2.12 1.49 13.00
N GLY A 168 -2.58 1.76 11.77
CA GLY A 168 -3.99 1.96 11.46
C GLY A 168 -4.86 0.70 11.59
N ARG A 169 -4.28 -0.49 11.81
CA ARG A 169 -4.94 -1.81 11.73
C ARG A 169 -5.73 -1.98 10.44
N PRO A 170 -5.07 -1.83 9.29
CA PRO A 170 -5.76 -1.94 8.01
C PRO A 170 -6.24 -3.38 7.77
N ARG A 171 -7.29 -3.51 6.97
CA ARG A 171 -7.71 -4.76 6.33
C ARG A 171 -7.15 -4.86 4.93
N LEU A 172 -7.07 -3.71 4.24
CA LEU A 172 -6.47 -3.59 2.91
C LEU A 172 -5.24 -2.69 2.97
N LEU A 173 -4.11 -3.22 2.55
CA LEU A 173 -2.83 -2.53 2.45
C LEU A 173 -2.43 -2.36 0.98
N LEU A 174 -2.33 -1.11 0.53
CA LEU A 174 -1.83 -0.76 -0.79
C LEU A 174 -0.33 -0.45 -0.68
N LEU A 175 0.50 -1.21 -1.39
CA LEU A 175 1.95 -1.07 -1.40
C LEU A 175 2.41 -0.50 -2.76
N ASP A 176 3.04 0.67 -2.73
CA ASP A 176 3.50 1.37 -3.93
C ASP A 176 5.02 1.27 -4.03
N GLU A 177 5.52 0.31 -4.81
CA GLU A 177 6.93 0.00 -5.05
C GLU A 177 7.74 -0.15 -3.75
N PRO A 178 7.35 -1.07 -2.83
CA PRO A 178 7.98 -1.18 -1.51
C PRO A 178 9.46 -1.59 -1.57
N ALA A 179 9.90 -2.26 -2.64
CA ALA A 179 11.27 -2.72 -2.84
C ALA A 179 12.13 -1.76 -3.69
N ALA A 180 11.58 -0.61 -4.12
CA ALA A 180 12.32 0.33 -4.96
C ALA A 180 13.59 0.86 -4.26
N GLY A 181 14.72 0.86 -4.97
CA GLY A 181 16.00 1.37 -4.46
C GLY A 181 16.74 0.46 -3.47
N MET A 182 16.24 -0.75 -3.24
CA MET A 182 16.86 -1.76 -2.37
C MET A 182 17.85 -2.63 -3.14
N ASN A 183 18.88 -3.12 -2.43
CA ASN A 183 19.77 -4.16 -2.97
C ASN A 183 19.05 -5.53 -2.96
N PRO A 184 19.58 -6.56 -3.69
CA PRO A 184 18.90 -7.86 -3.81
C PRO A 184 18.61 -8.56 -2.48
N ALA A 185 19.48 -8.41 -1.46
CA ALA A 185 19.27 -9.02 -0.15
C ALA A 185 18.12 -8.32 0.60
N GLU A 186 18.10 -6.98 0.59
CA GLU A 186 17.02 -6.18 1.18
C GLU A 186 15.67 -6.44 0.50
N VAL A 187 15.67 -6.65 -0.84
CA VAL A 187 14.46 -7.03 -1.59
C VAL A 187 13.88 -8.35 -1.06
N GLN A 188 14.73 -9.37 -0.85
CA GLN A 188 14.29 -10.66 -0.32
C GLN A 188 13.77 -10.55 1.12
N GLU A 189 14.38 -9.71 1.94
CA GLU A 189 13.88 -9.41 3.29
C GLU A 189 12.52 -8.72 3.25
N MET A 190 12.34 -7.75 2.34
CA MET A 190 11.07 -7.04 2.16
C MET A 190 9.96 -7.98 1.68
N VAL A 191 10.25 -8.87 0.74
CA VAL A 191 9.29 -9.89 0.26
C VAL A 191 8.85 -10.80 1.40
N ARG A 192 9.79 -11.29 2.23
CA ARG A 192 9.47 -12.11 3.42
C ARG A 192 8.62 -11.31 4.40
N LEU A 193 9.02 -10.08 4.72
CA LEU A 193 8.30 -9.21 5.64
C LEU A 193 6.84 -8.98 5.18
N ILE A 194 6.60 -8.66 3.91
CA ILE A 194 5.24 -8.45 3.38
C ILE A 194 4.40 -9.72 3.53
N ARG A 195 4.97 -10.90 3.27
CA ARG A 195 4.28 -12.19 3.44
C ARG A 195 3.93 -12.45 4.89
N ASP A 196 4.88 -12.27 5.80
CA ASP A 196 4.69 -12.48 7.25
C ASP A 196 3.64 -11.51 7.81
N LEU A 197 3.68 -10.24 7.39
CA LEU A 197 2.68 -9.25 7.78
C LEU A 197 1.29 -9.62 7.28
N LYS A 198 1.18 -10.05 6.01
CA LYS A 198 -0.10 -10.49 5.43
C LYS A 198 -0.70 -11.64 6.24
N GLU A 199 0.09 -12.66 6.57
CA GLU A 199 -0.36 -13.83 7.34
C GLU A 199 -0.70 -13.44 8.78
N ARG A 200 0.20 -12.71 9.46
CA ARG A 200 0.05 -12.33 10.87
C ARG A 200 -1.16 -11.44 11.14
N TYR A 201 -1.44 -10.50 10.24
CA TYR A 201 -2.52 -9.53 10.41
C TYR A 201 -3.77 -9.83 9.56
N GLY A 202 -3.77 -10.91 8.78
CA GLY A 202 -4.89 -11.27 7.90
C GLY A 202 -5.15 -10.22 6.81
N LEU A 203 -4.09 -9.63 6.26
CA LEU A 203 -4.23 -8.50 5.33
C LEU A 203 -4.65 -8.94 3.93
N THR A 204 -5.52 -8.16 3.31
CA THR A 204 -5.62 -8.09 1.86
C THR A 204 -4.57 -7.11 1.35
N VAL A 205 -3.85 -7.44 0.27
CA VAL A 205 -2.75 -6.61 -0.23
C VAL A 205 -2.92 -6.36 -1.72
N LEU A 206 -2.83 -5.09 -2.12
CA LEU A 206 -2.66 -4.69 -3.52
C LEU A 206 -1.29 -4.05 -3.67
N LEU A 207 -0.45 -4.64 -4.52
CA LEU A 207 0.95 -4.27 -4.70
C LEU A 207 1.18 -3.69 -6.09
N ILE A 208 1.72 -2.47 -6.18
CA ILE A 208 2.38 -1.99 -7.42
C ILE A 208 3.86 -2.30 -7.32
N GLU A 209 4.39 -2.97 -8.32
CA GLU A 209 5.83 -3.23 -8.47
C GLU A 209 6.21 -3.31 -9.94
N HIS A 210 7.47 -2.98 -10.22
CA HIS A 210 8.07 -3.11 -11.55
C HIS A 210 9.19 -4.17 -11.58
N GLN A 211 9.67 -4.61 -10.41
CA GLN A 211 10.63 -5.69 -10.29
C GLN A 211 9.92 -7.04 -10.43
N MET A 212 10.01 -7.65 -11.61
CA MET A 212 9.34 -8.93 -11.90
C MET A 212 9.67 -10.02 -10.88
N GLY A 213 10.92 -10.07 -10.37
CA GLY A 213 11.33 -11.02 -9.34
C GLY A 213 10.51 -10.89 -8.04
N VAL A 214 10.13 -9.69 -7.63
CA VAL A 214 9.26 -9.46 -6.47
C VAL A 214 7.85 -9.94 -6.74
N VAL A 215 7.28 -9.50 -7.87
CA VAL A 215 5.87 -9.79 -8.24
C VAL A 215 5.66 -11.30 -8.38
N MET A 216 6.54 -11.98 -9.14
CA MET A 216 6.42 -13.42 -9.42
C MET A 216 6.57 -14.29 -8.17
N ASN A 217 7.35 -13.84 -7.18
CA ASN A 217 7.54 -14.57 -5.93
C ASN A 217 6.47 -14.27 -4.87
N LEU A 218 5.83 -13.10 -4.94
CA LEU A 218 4.93 -12.64 -3.89
C LEU A 218 3.44 -12.76 -4.28
N CYS A 219 3.10 -12.47 -5.54
CA CYS A 219 1.71 -12.31 -5.97
C CYS A 219 1.18 -13.58 -6.66
N PRO A 220 0.20 -14.29 -6.07
CA PRO A 220 -0.44 -15.45 -6.73
C PRO A 220 -1.33 -15.04 -7.91
N ARG A 221 -1.81 -13.78 -7.93
CA ARG A 221 -2.58 -13.18 -9.04
C ARG A 221 -1.99 -11.84 -9.42
N ILE A 222 -1.91 -11.59 -10.71
CA ILE A 222 -1.31 -10.39 -11.30
C ILE A 222 -2.29 -9.78 -12.30
N VAL A 223 -2.50 -8.47 -12.21
CA VAL A 223 -3.22 -7.66 -13.18
C VAL A 223 -2.21 -6.79 -13.92
N VAL A 224 -2.24 -6.79 -15.22
CA VAL A 224 -1.32 -6.01 -16.06
C VAL A 224 -2.06 -4.87 -16.73
N MET A 225 -1.55 -3.67 -16.56
CA MET A 225 -2.05 -2.47 -17.21
C MET A 225 -1.10 -1.98 -18.30
N ASP A 226 -1.68 -1.45 -19.38
CA ASP A 226 -0.98 -0.66 -20.37
C ASP A 226 -1.90 0.45 -20.89
N PHE A 227 -1.36 1.67 -21.09
CA PHE A 227 -2.11 2.86 -21.55
C PHE A 227 -3.48 3.07 -20.86
N GLY A 228 -3.55 2.82 -19.54
CA GLY A 228 -4.76 3.03 -18.74
C GLY A 228 -5.77 1.88 -18.78
N GLU A 229 -5.51 0.80 -19.48
CA GLU A 229 -6.39 -0.36 -19.66
C GLU A 229 -5.77 -1.63 -19.08
N ILE A 230 -6.61 -2.58 -18.64
CA ILE A 230 -6.16 -3.92 -18.28
C ILE A 230 -5.93 -4.71 -19.55
N ILE A 231 -4.70 -5.20 -19.75
CA ILE A 231 -4.34 -6.00 -20.92
C ILE A 231 -4.27 -7.49 -20.63
N ALA A 232 -4.05 -7.89 -19.38
CA ALA A 232 -4.02 -9.29 -18.95
C ALA A 232 -4.28 -9.39 -17.45
N GLU A 233 -4.78 -10.55 -17.03
CA GLU A 233 -4.92 -10.95 -15.64
C GLU A 233 -4.70 -12.46 -15.55
N GLY A 234 -3.99 -12.92 -14.51
CA GLY A 234 -3.70 -14.35 -14.31
C GLY A 234 -2.62 -14.61 -13.28
N SER A 235 -2.22 -15.88 -13.21
CA SER A 235 -1.09 -16.33 -12.40
C SER A 235 0.25 -15.83 -12.95
N PRO A 236 1.34 -15.83 -12.16
CA PRO A 236 2.67 -15.47 -12.65
C PRO A 236 3.09 -16.18 -13.92
N VAL A 237 2.80 -17.48 -14.02
CA VAL A 237 3.16 -18.30 -15.21
C VAL A 237 2.40 -17.87 -16.45
N GLU A 238 1.10 -17.58 -16.32
CA GLU A 238 0.27 -17.11 -17.42
C GLU A 238 0.71 -15.74 -17.90
N ILE A 239 1.00 -14.82 -17.00
CA ILE A 239 1.45 -13.46 -17.31
C ILE A 239 2.80 -13.47 -18.04
N GLN A 240 3.76 -14.29 -17.60
CA GLN A 240 5.07 -14.41 -18.27
C GLN A 240 4.98 -14.90 -19.72
N ARG A 241 3.96 -15.67 -20.04
CA ARG A 241 3.76 -16.25 -21.40
C ARG A 241 2.77 -15.47 -22.25
N ASN A 242 2.16 -14.42 -21.71
CA ASN A 242 1.14 -13.67 -22.41
C ASN A 242 1.78 -12.76 -23.48
N PRO A 243 1.45 -12.95 -24.79
CA PRO A 243 2.06 -12.17 -25.87
C PRO A 243 1.81 -10.66 -25.74
N ARG A 244 0.60 -10.25 -25.28
CA ARG A 244 0.28 -8.83 -25.09
C ARG A 244 1.13 -8.20 -23.98
N VAL A 245 1.42 -8.95 -22.92
CA VAL A 245 2.28 -8.50 -21.85
C VAL A 245 3.72 -8.37 -22.35
N LEU A 246 4.22 -9.36 -23.07
CA LEU A 246 5.56 -9.30 -23.67
C LEU A 246 5.71 -8.11 -24.60
N GLU A 247 4.71 -7.87 -25.47
CA GLU A 247 4.69 -6.73 -26.38
C GLU A 247 4.71 -5.38 -25.61
N ALA A 248 3.92 -5.26 -24.53
CA ALA A 248 3.86 -4.04 -23.73
C ALA A 248 5.21 -3.69 -23.04
N TYR A 249 6.00 -4.70 -22.68
CA TYR A 249 7.29 -4.49 -22.00
C TYR A 249 8.49 -4.41 -22.96
N LEU A 250 8.46 -5.17 -24.07
CA LEU A 250 9.59 -5.27 -24.99
C LEU A 250 9.44 -4.40 -26.25
N GLY A 251 8.22 -3.87 -26.48
CA GLY A 251 7.88 -3.11 -27.68
C GLY A 251 7.43 -3.99 -28.86
N LYS A 252 6.72 -3.36 -29.80
CA LYS A 252 6.24 -4.02 -31.02
C LYS A 252 7.42 -4.53 -31.86
N GLY A 253 7.51 -5.85 -32.06
CA GLY A 253 8.56 -6.50 -32.84
C GLY A 253 9.52 -7.40 -32.09
N ALA A 254 9.43 -7.48 -30.75
CA ALA A 254 10.27 -8.38 -29.95
C ALA A 254 9.68 -9.80 -29.77
N VAL A 255 8.48 -10.04 -30.29
CA VAL A 255 7.71 -11.29 -30.16
C VAL A 255 7.56 -11.95 -31.56
N ALA A 256 8.65 -11.94 -32.35
CA ALA A 256 8.70 -12.65 -33.63
C ALA A 256 9.54 -13.93 -33.52
#